data_77f81ccd23208e52fe99b67289ba2f5a
#
_entry.id   77f81ccd23208e52fe99b67289ba2f5a
#
_cell.length_a   1.000
_cell.length_b   1.000
_cell.length_c   1.000
_cell.angle_alpha   90.00
_cell.angle_beta   90.00
_cell.angle_gamma   90.00
#
_symmetry.space_group_name_H-M   'P 1'
#
loop_
_entity.id
_entity.type
_entity.pdbx_description
1 polymer ?
#
loop_
_entity_poly.entity_id
_entity_poly.type
_entity_poly.pdbx_seq_one_letter_code
_entity_poly.pdbx_strand_id
1 'polypeptide(L)'
;MKNIIDLKIDEIKTREDYPPYKCKMCGMGEVNFNHDICMFCGWEDDGLQNEQPDYMGGANHMSLNQYKKFWKENKEEILKADNTCFKAIDLAKKYYEINFKNHKLN
;
A
#
# COMPACT_ATOMS: atom_id res chain seq x y z
N MET A 1 -22.93 -30.72 7.22
CA MET A 1 -21.70 -30.69 6.72
C MET A 1 -21.49 -29.60 5.80
N LYS A 2 -22.17 -29.64 4.73
CA LYS A 2 -22.14 -28.59 3.83
C LYS A 2 -22.42 -27.27 4.51
N ASN A 3 -23.23 -27.26 5.53
CA ASN A 3 -23.58 -26.04 6.24
C ASN A 3 -22.42 -25.39 6.92
N ILE A 4 -21.52 -26.19 7.44
CA ILE A 4 -20.38 -25.64 8.12
C ILE A 4 -19.48 -24.92 7.14
N ILE A 5 -19.31 -25.50 5.97
CA ILE A 5 -18.48 -24.90 4.95
C ILE A 5 -19.12 -23.63 4.44
N ASP A 6 -20.43 -23.66 4.26
CA ASP A 6 -21.14 -22.49 3.78
C ASP A 6 -21.03 -21.33 4.75
N LEU A 7 -21.10 -21.63 6.06
CA LEU A 7 -20.98 -20.57 7.04
C LEU A 7 -19.63 -19.90 6.98
N LYS A 8 -18.58 -20.70 6.83
CA LYS A 8 -17.25 -20.13 6.74
C LYS A 8 -17.09 -19.30 5.50
N ILE A 9 -17.62 -19.76 4.40
CA ILE A 9 -17.52 -19.03 3.17
C ILE A 9 -18.27 -17.72 3.27
N ASP A 10 -19.44 -17.73 3.89
CA ASP A 10 -20.21 -16.51 4.05
C ASP A 10 -19.45 -15.51 4.90
N GLU A 11 -18.84 -15.97 5.97
CA GLU A 11 -18.07 -15.07 6.82
C GLU A 11 -16.91 -14.45 6.06
N ILE A 12 -16.22 -15.26 5.27
CA ILE A 12 -15.09 -14.78 4.52
C ILE A 12 -15.51 -13.78 3.46
N LYS A 13 -16.61 -14.06 2.78
CA LYS A 13 -17.06 -13.20 1.70
C LYS A 13 -17.40 -11.81 2.16
N THR A 14 -17.87 -11.67 3.37
CA THR A 14 -18.24 -10.36 3.86
C THR A 14 -17.08 -9.64 4.48
N ARG A 15 -15.90 -10.24 4.42
CA ARG A 15 -14.75 -9.69 5.08
C ARG A 15 -13.71 -9.30 4.09
N GLU A 16 -12.93 -8.38 4.50
CA GLU A 16 -11.84 -7.91 3.68
C GLU A 16 -10.54 -8.62 3.95
N ASP A 17 -10.61 -9.68 4.75
CA ASP A 17 -9.40 -10.43 5.05
C ASP A 17 -9.25 -11.68 4.18
N TYR A 18 -9.91 -11.69 3.03
CA TYR A 18 -9.85 -12.78 2.07
C TYR A 18 -9.19 -12.28 0.80
N PRO A 19 -8.10 -12.92 0.34
CA PRO A 19 -7.40 -12.42 -0.84
C PRO A 19 -8.25 -12.55 -2.10
N PRO A 20 -8.06 -11.64 -3.06
CA PRO A 20 -7.10 -10.55 -3.00
C PRO A 20 -7.62 -9.38 -2.16
N TYR A 21 -6.68 -8.70 -1.51
CA TYR A 21 -7.02 -7.55 -0.69
C TYR A 21 -6.82 -6.28 -1.49
N LYS A 22 -7.64 -5.28 -1.20
CA LYS A 22 -7.40 -3.98 -1.81
C LYS A 22 -6.20 -3.33 -1.17
N CYS A 23 -5.41 -2.66 -2.00
CA CYS A 23 -4.24 -1.94 -1.50
C CYS A 23 -4.68 -0.91 -0.47
N LYS A 24 -4.09 -0.97 0.72
CA LYS A 24 -4.46 -0.07 1.80
C LYS A 24 -4.06 1.37 1.52
N MET A 25 -3.08 1.57 0.64
CA MET A 25 -2.61 2.90 0.36
C MET A 25 -3.44 3.61 -0.70
N CYS A 26 -3.58 3.03 -1.88
CA CYS A 26 -4.27 3.71 -2.97
C CYS A 26 -5.69 3.21 -3.22
N GLY A 27 -6.01 2.00 -2.78
CA GLY A 27 -7.33 1.44 -3.00
C GLY A 27 -7.61 0.99 -4.41
N MET A 28 -6.66 1.16 -5.33
CA MET A 28 -6.88 0.83 -6.73
C MET A 28 -6.36 -0.54 -7.11
N GLY A 29 -5.28 -0.97 -6.50
CA GLY A 29 -4.68 -2.25 -6.81
C GLY A 29 -5.07 -3.31 -5.83
N GLU A 30 -4.62 -4.53 -6.09
CA GLU A 30 -4.90 -5.67 -5.23
C GLU A 30 -3.60 -6.35 -4.85
N VAL A 31 -3.56 -6.84 -3.62
CA VAL A 31 -2.41 -7.57 -3.13
C VAL A 31 -2.91 -8.90 -2.57
N ASN A 32 -2.09 -9.93 -2.62
CA ASN A 32 -2.51 -11.27 -2.22
C ASN A 32 -1.92 -11.72 -0.90
N PHE A 33 -0.81 -11.13 -0.50
CA PHE A 33 -0.15 -11.55 0.73
C PHE A 33 0.71 -10.41 1.26
N ASN A 34 1.13 -10.58 2.50
CA ASN A 34 1.96 -9.59 3.15
C ASN A 34 3.24 -9.38 2.34
N HIS A 35 3.62 -8.13 2.17
CA HIS A 35 4.78 -7.70 1.39
C HIS A 35 4.61 -7.82 -0.12
N ASP A 36 3.39 -8.11 -0.58
CA ASP A 36 3.09 -7.98 -1.99
C ASP A 36 3.09 -6.50 -2.37
N ILE A 37 3.50 -6.19 -3.58
CA ILE A 37 3.62 -4.79 -3.99
C ILE A 37 2.46 -4.43 -4.90
N CYS A 38 1.81 -3.32 -4.58
CA CYS A 38 0.70 -2.85 -5.39
C CYS A 38 1.20 -2.39 -6.75
N MET A 39 0.59 -2.93 -7.81
CA MET A 39 1.03 -2.63 -9.16
C MET A 39 0.66 -1.25 -9.63
N PHE A 40 -0.14 -0.51 -8.88
CA PHE A 40 -0.50 0.85 -9.23
C PHE A 40 0.36 1.87 -8.50
N CYS A 41 0.47 1.73 -7.19
CA CYS A 41 1.12 2.78 -6.39
C CYS A 41 2.48 2.39 -5.84
N GLY A 42 2.85 1.13 -5.95
CA GLY A 42 4.17 0.71 -5.47
C GLY A 42 4.28 0.52 -3.97
N TRP A 43 3.18 0.67 -3.25
CA TRP A 43 3.20 0.42 -1.80
C TRP A 43 3.41 -1.05 -1.54
N GLU A 44 4.37 -1.37 -0.69
CA GLU A 44 4.57 -2.75 -0.26
C GLU A 44 3.65 -3.01 0.91
N ASP A 45 2.80 -4.03 0.80
CA ASP A 45 1.78 -4.32 1.80
C ASP A 45 2.45 -4.78 3.09
N ASP A 46 2.53 -3.90 4.05
CA ASP A 46 3.15 -4.16 5.35
C ASP A 46 2.06 -4.05 6.40
N GLY A 47 1.74 -5.18 7.03
CA GLY A 47 0.64 -5.22 7.98
C GLY A 47 0.81 -4.23 9.12
N LEU A 48 2.05 -4.11 9.62
CA LEU A 48 2.30 -3.18 10.70
C LEU A 48 2.08 -1.74 10.26
N GLN A 49 2.61 -1.39 9.09
CA GLN A 49 2.43 -0.03 8.59
C GLN A 49 0.99 0.26 8.23
N ASN A 50 0.27 -0.75 7.75
CA ASN A 50 -1.15 -0.58 7.45
C ASN A 50 -1.95 -0.30 8.72
N GLU A 51 -1.57 -0.93 9.83
CA GLU A 51 -2.30 -0.75 11.08
C GLU A 51 -1.81 0.45 11.87
N GLN A 52 -0.58 0.86 11.65
CA GLN A 52 -0.02 2.03 12.33
C GLN A 52 0.39 3.03 11.27
N PRO A 53 -0.57 3.86 10.83
CA PRO A 53 -0.36 4.70 9.65
C PRO A 53 0.76 5.73 9.76
N ASP A 54 1.23 6.01 10.96
CA ASP A 54 2.32 6.97 11.13
C ASP A 54 3.67 6.29 11.35
N TYR A 55 3.71 4.97 11.27
CA TYR A 55 4.95 4.25 11.52
C TYR A 55 5.85 4.29 10.27
N MET A 56 7.04 4.80 10.44
CA MET A 56 8.05 4.85 9.39
C MET A 56 9.05 3.73 9.55
N GLY A 57 9.69 3.35 8.45
CA GLY A 57 10.81 2.43 8.55
C GLY A 57 10.44 0.96 8.50
N GLY A 58 9.21 0.65 8.12
CA GLY A 58 8.87 -0.74 7.85
C GLY A 58 9.34 -1.14 6.47
N ALA A 59 8.55 -1.94 5.77
CA ALA A 59 8.89 -2.31 4.41
C ALA A 59 8.99 -1.10 3.51
N ASN A 60 8.21 -0.07 3.79
CA ASN A 60 8.30 1.21 3.08
C ASN A 60 8.99 2.21 3.98
N HIS A 61 9.84 3.05 3.40
CA HIS A 61 10.51 4.09 4.18
C HIS A 61 9.52 5.07 4.77
N MET A 62 8.54 5.47 3.96
CA MET A 62 7.51 6.40 4.43
C MET A 62 6.41 5.64 5.17
N SER A 63 5.76 6.32 6.10
CA SER A 63 4.58 5.76 6.74
C SER A 63 3.43 5.74 5.73
N LEU A 64 2.36 5.03 6.08
CA LEU A 64 1.20 4.98 5.21
C LEU A 64 0.64 6.37 4.95
N ASN A 65 0.55 7.19 6.00
CA ASN A 65 0.01 8.54 5.83
C ASN A 65 0.92 9.41 4.99
N GLN A 66 2.23 9.28 5.14
CA GLN A 66 3.16 10.03 4.31
C GLN A 66 3.06 9.60 2.85
N TYR A 67 2.92 8.31 2.61
CA TYR A 67 2.80 7.80 1.26
C TYR A 67 1.47 8.25 0.63
N LYS A 68 0.41 8.34 1.42
CA LYS A 68 -0.86 8.82 0.91
C LYS A 68 -0.75 10.27 0.46
N LYS A 69 -0.01 11.07 1.20
CA LYS A 69 0.20 12.45 0.80
C LYS A 69 1.00 12.53 -0.49
N PHE A 70 2.07 11.73 -0.57
CA PHE A 70 2.86 11.63 -1.79
C PHE A 70 1.98 11.23 -2.97
N TRP A 71 1.15 10.20 -2.77
CA TRP A 71 0.28 9.70 -3.83
C TRP A 71 -0.67 10.76 -4.31
N LYS A 72 -1.28 11.47 -3.38
CA LYS A 72 -2.23 12.51 -3.72
C LYS A 72 -1.59 13.57 -4.60
N GLU A 73 -0.36 13.93 -4.30
CA GLU A 73 0.34 14.98 -5.01
C GLU A 73 0.88 14.55 -6.36
N ASN A 74 1.12 13.25 -6.54
CA ASN A 74 1.79 12.76 -7.74
C ASN A 74 0.96 11.79 -8.56
N LYS A 75 -0.25 11.50 -8.13
CA LYS A 75 -1.07 10.46 -8.72
C LYS A 75 -1.30 10.65 -10.22
N GLU A 76 -1.58 11.87 -10.64
CA GLU A 76 -1.87 12.11 -12.04
C GLU A 76 -0.68 11.75 -12.93
N GLU A 77 0.49 12.16 -12.51
CA GLU A 77 1.68 11.86 -13.29
C GLU A 77 1.95 10.37 -13.30
N ILE A 78 1.78 9.72 -12.16
CA ILE A 78 2.06 8.30 -12.05
C ILE A 78 1.12 7.50 -12.94
N LEU A 79 -0.16 7.83 -12.94
CA LEU A 79 -1.13 7.06 -13.68
C LEU A 79 -1.00 7.23 -15.19
N LYS A 80 -0.25 8.21 -15.64
CA LYS A 80 0.03 8.38 -17.06
C LYS A 80 1.19 7.53 -17.54
N ALA A 81 1.97 6.98 -16.63
CA ALA A 81 3.14 6.21 -17.01
C ALA A 81 2.76 4.82 -17.52
N ASP A 82 3.61 4.27 -18.37
CA ASP A 82 3.39 2.92 -18.88
C ASP A 82 3.44 1.89 -17.76
N ASN A 83 4.34 2.09 -16.81
CA ASN A 83 4.43 1.22 -15.65
C ASN A 83 4.24 2.08 -14.42
N THR A 84 3.01 2.10 -13.92
CA THR A 84 2.66 2.98 -12.81
C THR A 84 3.41 2.60 -11.54
N CYS A 85 3.58 1.31 -11.30
CA CYS A 85 4.26 0.84 -10.10
C CYS A 85 5.71 1.33 -10.04
N PHE A 86 6.45 1.13 -11.13
CA PHE A 86 7.85 1.56 -11.15
C PHE A 86 7.96 3.09 -11.07
N LYS A 87 7.06 3.78 -11.75
CA LYS A 87 7.07 5.23 -11.69
C LYS A 87 6.81 5.72 -10.28
N ALA A 88 5.84 5.10 -9.60
CA ALA A 88 5.52 5.48 -8.24
C ALA A 88 6.69 5.21 -7.29
N ILE A 89 7.32 4.05 -7.44
CA ILE A 89 8.45 3.70 -6.57
C ILE A 89 9.59 4.71 -6.75
N ASP A 90 9.89 5.06 -7.99
CA ASP A 90 10.95 6.01 -8.26
C ASP A 90 10.65 7.38 -7.67
N LEU A 91 9.44 7.87 -7.89
CA LEU A 91 9.05 9.17 -7.36
C LEU A 91 8.94 9.17 -5.84
N ALA A 92 8.47 8.05 -5.27
CA ALA A 92 8.35 7.96 -3.82
C ALA A 92 9.73 8.02 -3.16
N LYS A 93 10.71 7.36 -3.77
CA LYS A 93 12.07 7.40 -3.24
C LYS A 93 12.59 8.82 -3.20
N LYS A 94 12.38 9.57 -4.26
CA LYS A 94 12.84 10.96 -4.31
C LYS A 94 12.09 11.81 -3.31
N TYR A 95 10.79 11.58 -3.20
CA TYR A 95 9.96 12.32 -2.26
C TYR A 95 10.41 12.10 -0.82
N TYR A 96 10.71 10.86 -0.49
CA TYR A 96 11.19 10.52 0.84
C TYR A 96 12.52 11.23 1.13
N GLU A 97 13.44 11.20 0.17
CA GLU A 97 14.74 11.80 0.39
C GLU A 97 14.67 13.30 0.58
N ILE A 98 13.78 13.95 -0.15
CA ILE A 98 13.63 15.38 -0.05
C ILE A 98 12.91 15.79 1.24
N ASN A 99 11.85 15.08 1.59
CA ASN A 99 10.95 15.54 2.64
C ASN A 99 11.19 14.94 4.00
N PHE A 100 11.78 13.75 4.07
CA PHE A 100 11.83 13.03 5.35
C PHE A 100 13.21 12.56 5.74
N LYS A 101 14.02 12.17 4.79
CA LYS A 101 15.33 11.61 5.13
C LYS A 101 16.21 12.62 5.84
N ASN A 102 16.26 13.84 5.33
CA ASN A 102 17.09 14.87 5.92
C ASN A 102 16.57 15.27 7.30
N HIS A 103 15.28 15.24 7.48
CA HIS A 103 14.71 15.58 8.78
C HIS A 103 15.11 14.58 9.85
N LYS A 104 15.27 13.33 9.46
CA LYS A 104 15.68 12.32 10.42
C LYS A 104 17.06 12.56 10.98
N LEU A 105 17.91 13.18 10.19
CA LEU A 105 19.28 13.41 10.61
C LEU A 105 19.40 14.58 11.58
N ASN A 106 18.38 15.38 11.64
CA ASN A 106 18.38 16.51 12.54
C ASN A 106 17.75 16.14 13.88
#